data_c7b9cff237776537e1d49fd065c38a57
#
_entry.id   c7b9cff237776537e1d49fd065c38a57
#
_cell.length_a   1.000
_cell.length_b   1.000
_cell.length_c   1.000
_cell.angle_alpha   90.00
_cell.angle_beta   90.00
_cell.angle_gamma   90.00
#
_symmetry.space_group_name_H-M   'P 1'
#
loop_
_entity.id
_entity.type
_entity.pdbx_description
1 polymer ?
#
loop_
_entity_poly.entity_id
_entity_poly.type
_entity_poly.pdbx_seq_one_letter_code
_entity_poly.pdbx_strand_id
1 'polypeptide(L)'
;MYRNPKLLVACREIPCQLCGAEDGTVVAAHSNQLRDGKGRGLKASDYRIASLCFKCHSEIDQGKDLNRIMRVELWELAHRKTIGELFERGLIQC
;
A
#
# COMPACT_ATOMS: atom_id res chain seq x y z
N MET A 1 11.10 3.70 -13.55
CA MET A 1 10.06 3.44 -12.56
C MET A 1 8.99 4.51 -12.61
N TYR A 2 7.73 4.10 -12.54
CA TYR A 2 6.63 5.04 -12.51
C TYR A 2 6.59 5.76 -11.16
N ARG A 3 6.50 7.10 -11.19
CA ARG A 3 6.36 7.92 -9.98
C ARG A 3 5.20 8.88 -10.14
N ASN A 4 4.38 8.97 -9.09
CA ASN A 4 3.19 9.84 -9.09
C ASN A 4 2.92 10.35 -7.67
N PRO A 5 3.50 11.50 -7.30
CA PRO A 5 3.31 12.06 -5.96
C PRO A 5 1.86 12.32 -5.58
N LYS A 6 1.01 12.69 -6.53
CA LYS A 6 -0.40 12.94 -6.26
C LYS A 6 -1.12 11.66 -5.85
N LEU A 7 -0.76 10.54 -6.46
CA LEU A 7 -1.31 9.25 -6.09
C LEU A 7 -0.94 8.86 -4.66
N LEU A 8 0.32 9.11 -4.28
CA LEU A 8 0.78 8.80 -2.92
C LEU A 8 0.04 9.67 -1.89
N VAL A 9 -0.22 10.93 -2.20
CA VAL A 9 -1.01 11.80 -1.32
C VAL A 9 -2.44 11.29 -1.20
N ALA A 10 -3.05 10.88 -2.31
CA ALA A 10 -4.41 10.36 -2.31
C ALA A 10 -4.56 9.14 -1.39
N CYS A 11 -3.55 8.29 -1.32
CA CYS A 11 -3.57 7.11 -0.44
C CYS A 11 -3.69 7.47 1.03
N ARG A 12 -3.26 8.66 1.43
CA ARG A 12 -3.36 9.13 2.82
C ARG A 12 -4.75 9.66 3.17
N GLU A 13 -5.60 9.88 2.17
CA GLU A 13 -6.95 10.41 2.34
C GLU A 13 -7.99 9.32 2.57
N ILE A 14 -7.62 8.06 2.45
CA ILE A 14 -8.52 6.93 2.68
C ILE A 14 -8.09 6.15 3.91
N PRO A 15 -9.00 5.38 4.54
CA PRO A 15 -8.64 4.57 5.69
C PRO A 15 -7.65 3.46 5.34
N CYS A 16 -7.00 2.91 6.37
CA CYS A 16 -6.21 1.70 6.22
C CYS A 16 -7.07 0.60 5.62
N GLN A 17 -6.62 -0.02 4.55
CA GLN A 17 -7.42 -1.00 3.82
C GLN A 17 -7.37 -2.40 4.41
N LEU A 18 -6.72 -2.57 5.56
CA LEU A 18 -6.78 -3.82 6.31
C LEU A 18 -7.59 -3.69 7.60
N CYS A 19 -7.34 -2.68 8.41
CA CYS A 19 -8.03 -2.54 9.69
C CYS A 19 -9.02 -1.38 9.77
N GLY A 20 -9.07 -0.52 8.75
CA GLY A 20 -9.99 0.61 8.71
C GLY A 20 -9.57 1.82 9.52
N ALA A 21 -8.37 1.82 10.09
CA ALA A 21 -7.91 2.93 10.93
C ALA A 21 -7.81 4.25 10.17
N GLU A 22 -8.19 5.33 10.85
CA GLU A 22 -8.08 6.71 10.35
C GLU A 22 -7.35 7.55 11.40
N ASP A 23 -6.18 7.07 11.82
CA ASP A 23 -5.45 7.63 12.96
C ASP A 23 -4.32 8.60 12.56
N GLY A 24 -4.28 9.00 11.30
CA GLY A 24 -3.24 9.90 10.80
C GLY A 24 -1.93 9.21 10.43
N THR A 25 -1.86 7.88 10.57
CA THR A 25 -0.63 7.13 10.24
C THR A 25 -0.70 6.43 8.88
N VAL A 26 -1.84 6.53 8.18
CA VAL A 26 -2.02 5.87 6.89
C VAL A 26 -1.07 6.47 5.84
N VAL A 27 -0.33 5.62 5.18
CA VAL A 27 0.61 6.00 4.12
C VAL A 27 0.45 5.07 2.93
N ALA A 28 1.05 5.45 1.80
CA ALA A 28 1.13 4.59 0.63
C ALA A 28 2.29 3.61 0.82
N ALA A 29 1.96 2.37 1.18
CA ALA A 29 2.95 1.32 1.38
C ALA A 29 3.25 0.65 0.02
N HIS A 30 4.48 0.83 -0.48
CA HIS A 30 4.89 0.24 -1.75
C HIS A 30 5.06 -1.28 -1.65
N SER A 31 4.87 -1.95 -2.77
CA SER A 31 5.17 -3.39 -2.87
C SER A 31 6.64 -3.68 -2.52
N ASN A 32 6.88 -4.78 -1.83
CA ASN A 32 8.23 -5.29 -1.56
C ASN A 32 8.64 -6.39 -2.55
N GLN A 33 7.86 -6.60 -3.58
CA GLN A 33 8.09 -7.67 -4.54
C GLN A 33 9.00 -7.21 -5.68
N LEU A 34 10.01 -8.02 -6.00
CA LEU A 34 10.96 -7.71 -7.06
C LEU A 34 10.28 -7.52 -8.41
N ARG A 35 9.23 -8.28 -8.69
CA ARG A 35 8.47 -8.16 -9.94
C ARG A 35 7.81 -6.80 -10.12
N ASP A 36 7.64 -6.04 -9.04
CA ASP A 36 7.04 -4.70 -9.09
C ASP A 36 8.10 -3.60 -9.19
N GLY A 37 9.35 -3.98 -9.41
CA GLY A 37 10.44 -3.03 -9.56
C GLY A 37 11.22 -2.74 -8.29
N LYS A 38 10.87 -3.40 -7.18
CA LYS A 38 11.60 -3.26 -5.92
C LYS A 38 13.02 -3.79 -6.09
N GLY A 39 14.01 -3.00 -5.71
CA GLY A 39 15.40 -3.40 -5.74
C GLY A 39 16.15 -2.77 -4.57
N ARG A 40 17.48 -3.01 -4.52
CA ARG A 40 18.31 -2.43 -3.46
C ARG A 40 18.29 -0.90 -3.61
N GLY A 41 17.78 -0.20 -2.59
CA GLY A 41 17.66 1.24 -2.60
C GLY A 41 16.58 1.79 -3.54
N LEU A 42 15.78 0.92 -4.17
CA LEU A 42 14.72 1.33 -5.09
C LEU A 42 13.36 0.89 -4.56
N LYS A 43 12.39 1.80 -4.64
CA LYS A 43 11.00 1.48 -4.35
C LYS A 43 10.34 0.92 -5.60
N ALA A 44 9.33 0.07 -5.43
CA ALA A 44 8.47 -0.36 -6.52
C ALA A 44 7.78 0.85 -7.19
N SER A 45 7.22 0.64 -8.37
CA SER A 45 6.46 1.69 -9.06
C SER A 45 5.29 2.18 -8.21
N ASP A 46 4.95 3.48 -8.32
CA ASP A 46 3.92 4.10 -7.48
C ASP A 46 2.50 3.57 -7.73
N TYR A 47 2.26 2.86 -8.83
CA TYR A 47 0.95 2.22 -9.02
C TYR A 47 0.80 0.93 -8.23
N ARG A 48 1.86 0.44 -7.59
CA ARG A 48 1.82 -0.75 -6.74
C ARG A 48 1.96 -0.31 -5.28
N ILE A 49 0.85 0.24 -4.75
CA ILE A 49 0.79 0.79 -3.40
C ILE A 49 -0.46 0.30 -2.68
N ALA A 50 -0.43 0.33 -1.37
CA ALA A 50 -1.56 0.02 -0.51
C ALA A 50 -1.65 1.04 0.61
N SER A 51 -2.86 1.52 0.91
CA SER A 51 -3.08 2.44 2.03
C SER A 51 -3.10 1.64 3.32
N LEU A 52 -2.05 1.77 4.13
CA LEU A 52 -1.89 1.03 5.37
C LEU A 52 -1.51 1.97 6.52
N CYS A 53 -2.12 1.75 7.70
CA CYS A 53 -1.73 2.46 8.90
C CYS A 53 -0.37 1.95 9.38
N PHE A 54 0.23 2.66 10.33
CA PHE A 54 1.54 2.29 10.86
C PHE A 54 1.58 0.85 11.36
N LYS A 55 0.57 0.45 12.12
CA LYS A 55 0.52 -0.90 12.69
C LYS A 55 0.48 -1.99 11.61
N CYS A 56 -0.43 -1.87 10.66
CA CYS A 56 -0.57 -2.87 9.59
C CYS A 56 0.65 -2.90 8.69
N HIS A 57 1.20 -1.73 8.36
CA HIS A 57 2.42 -1.62 7.56
C HIS A 57 3.59 -2.31 8.26
N SER A 58 3.76 -2.06 9.56
CA SER A 58 4.82 -2.70 10.34
C SER A 58 4.68 -4.22 10.42
N GLU A 59 3.46 -4.70 10.60
CA GLU A 59 3.22 -6.16 10.67
C GLU A 59 3.53 -6.86 9.35
N ILE A 60 3.18 -6.23 8.23
CA ILE A 60 3.48 -6.79 6.92
C ILE A 60 4.99 -6.79 6.65
N ASP A 61 5.69 -5.71 7.02
CA ASP A 61 7.12 -5.60 6.74
C ASP A 61 8.00 -6.36 7.72
N GLN A 62 7.62 -6.40 9.01
CA GLN A 62 8.49 -6.86 10.10
C GLN A 62 7.81 -7.79 11.09
N GLY A 63 6.52 -8.10 10.90
CA GLY A 63 5.76 -8.91 11.85
C GLY A 63 6.31 -10.33 11.97
N LYS A 64 6.40 -10.84 13.21
CA LYS A 64 6.94 -12.16 13.48
C LYS A 64 5.94 -13.28 13.19
N ASP A 65 4.65 -12.95 13.23
CA ASP A 65 3.58 -13.94 13.11
C ASP A 65 3.19 -14.23 11.67
N LEU A 66 3.75 -13.51 10.70
CA LEU A 66 3.43 -13.67 9.29
C LEU A 66 4.62 -14.24 8.53
N ASN A 67 4.38 -15.31 7.78
CA ASN A 67 5.40 -15.80 6.85
C ASN A 67 5.35 -14.97 5.55
N ARG A 68 6.31 -15.21 4.66
CA ARG A 68 6.43 -14.45 3.40
C ARG A 68 5.18 -14.51 2.54
N ILE A 69 4.58 -15.68 2.42
CA ILE A 69 3.38 -15.86 1.59
C ILE A 69 2.22 -15.06 2.16
N MET A 70 2.01 -15.12 3.47
CA MET A 70 0.94 -14.38 4.14
C MET A 70 1.13 -12.86 3.99
N ARG A 71 2.36 -12.37 4.08
CA ARG A 71 2.65 -10.94 3.90
C ARG A 71 2.30 -10.48 2.50
N VAL A 72 2.67 -11.25 1.49
CA VAL A 72 2.35 -10.93 0.10
C VAL A 72 0.84 -10.93 -0.10
N GLU A 73 0.14 -11.94 0.38
CA GLU A 73 -1.31 -12.05 0.23
C GLU A 73 -2.06 -10.90 0.89
N LEU A 74 -1.68 -10.53 2.12
CA LEU A 74 -2.29 -9.41 2.83
C LEU A 74 -2.03 -8.10 2.11
N TRP A 75 -0.80 -7.88 1.66
CA TRP A 75 -0.48 -6.68 0.92
C TRP A 75 -1.25 -6.60 -0.40
N GLU A 76 -1.35 -7.70 -1.15
CA GLU A 76 -2.10 -7.74 -2.40
C GLU A 76 -3.58 -7.46 -2.18
N LEU A 77 -4.16 -8.01 -1.10
CA LEU A 77 -5.54 -7.71 -0.74
C LEU A 77 -5.71 -6.21 -0.48
N ALA A 78 -4.84 -5.64 0.34
CA ALA A 78 -4.89 -4.22 0.67
C ALA A 78 -4.69 -3.35 -0.58
N HIS A 79 -3.82 -3.75 -1.49
CA HIS A 79 -3.60 -3.05 -2.76
C HIS A 79 -4.87 -3.01 -3.61
N ARG A 80 -5.52 -4.16 -3.79
CA ARG A 80 -6.77 -4.22 -4.57
C ARG A 80 -7.85 -3.33 -3.97
N LYS A 81 -8.01 -3.37 -2.65
CA LYS A 81 -8.99 -2.54 -1.95
C LYS A 81 -8.64 -1.05 -2.06
N THR A 82 -7.35 -0.72 -1.98
CA THR A 82 -6.88 0.67 -2.12
C THR A 82 -7.25 1.22 -3.49
N ILE A 83 -6.94 0.49 -4.55
CA ILE A 83 -7.23 0.93 -5.91
C ILE A 83 -8.75 1.13 -6.08
N GLY A 84 -9.56 0.17 -5.62
CA GLY A 84 -11.01 0.28 -5.69
C GLY A 84 -11.54 1.51 -4.96
N GLU A 85 -11.07 1.74 -3.74
CA GLU A 85 -11.49 2.88 -2.93
C GLU A 85 -11.13 4.22 -3.59
N LEU A 86 -9.90 4.31 -4.12
CA LEU A 86 -9.44 5.53 -4.79
C LEU A 86 -10.28 5.84 -6.03
N PHE A 87 -10.62 4.83 -6.83
CA PHE A 87 -11.48 5.05 -7.99
C PHE A 87 -12.90 5.44 -7.58
N GLU A 88 -13.47 4.76 -6.59
CA GLU A 88 -14.82 5.05 -6.13
C GLU A 88 -14.96 6.46 -5.55
N ARG A 89 -13.91 6.98 -4.92
CA ARG A 89 -13.90 8.34 -4.39
C ARG A 89 -13.49 9.38 -5.41
N GLY A 90 -13.16 8.98 -6.65
CA GLY A 90 -12.73 9.91 -7.68
C GLY A 90 -11.34 10.48 -7.46
N LEU A 91 -10.52 9.83 -6.65
CA LEU A 91 -9.14 10.28 -6.36
C LEU A 91 -8.14 9.80 -7.40
N ILE A 92 -8.51 8.83 -8.23
CA ILE A 92 -7.76 8.41 -9.43
C ILE A 92 -8.68 8.59 -10.61
N GLN A 93 -8.18 9.21 -11.68
CA GLN A 93 -8.93 9.39 -12.91
C GLN A 93 -8.16 8.75 -14.07
N CYS A 94 -8.90 8.15 -14.99
CA CYS A 94 -8.34 7.60 -16.21
C CYS A 94 -8.08 8.68 -17.24
#